data_b1a7ca86b66ca6696f6a84b5da182b77
#
_entry.id   b1a7ca86b66ca6696f6a84b5da182b77
#
_cell.length_a   1.000
_cell.length_b   1.000
_cell.length_c   1.000
_cell.angle_alpha   90.00
_cell.angle_beta   90.00
_cell.angle_gamma   90.00
#
_symmetry.space_group_name_H-M   'P 1'
#
loop_
_entity.id
_entity.type
_entity.pdbx_description
1 polymer ?
#
loop_
_entity_poly.entity_id
_entity_poly.type
_entity_poly.pdbx_seq_one_letter_code
_entity_poly.pdbx_strand_id
1 'polypeptide(L)'
;MRILIFLKPTNIQGTKTEYTSFRNFLIKDGYKMYIPEVYMRVCTNRKGAEKHFRRLKDFVPKTGAISILKLTEKQFENMIPIIGEIDKHEKIVGNNVHIMI
;
A
#
# COMPACT_ATOMS: atom_id res chain seq x y z
N MET A 1 -11.53 -3.44 2.72
CA MET A 1 -10.20 -3.95 3.08
C MET A 1 -9.13 -3.17 2.35
N ARG A 2 -8.03 -2.91 3.01
CA ARG A 2 -6.91 -2.19 2.41
C ARG A 2 -5.67 -3.06 2.40
N ILE A 3 -4.88 -2.90 1.33
CA ILE A 3 -3.58 -3.55 1.21
C ILE A 3 -2.52 -2.46 1.23
N LEU A 4 -1.58 -2.58 2.16
CA LEU A 4 -0.43 -1.70 2.21
C LEU A 4 0.82 -2.48 1.82
N ILE A 5 1.62 -1.88 0.95
CA ILE A 5 2.87 -2.46 0.47
C ILE A 5 4.00 -1.57 0.97
N PHE A 6 4.89 -2.14 1.75
CA PHE A 6 6.05 -1.43 2.31
C PHE A 6 7.28 -1.83 1.53
N LEU A 7 7.98 -0.86 0.98
CA LEU A 7 9.18 -1.08 0.18
C LEU A 7 10.41 -0.63 0.96
N LYS A 8 11.41 -1.50 1.01
CA LYS A 8 12.71 -1.17 1.56
C LYS A 8 13.78 -1.52 0.53
N PRO A 9 14.07 -0.63 -0.41
CA PRO A 9 15.10 -0.88 -1.42
C PRO A 9 16.48 -0.97 -0.79
N THR A 10 17.38 -1.68 -1.46
CA THR A 10 18.79 -1.68 -1.08
C THR A 10 19.54 -0.66 -1.91
N ASN A 11 20.73 -0.28 -1.45
CA ASN A 11 21.60 0.62 -2.19
C ASN A 11 22.50 -0.11 -3.20
N ILE A 12 22.20 -1.38 -3.48
CA ILE A 12 22.97 -2.17 -4.43
C ILE A 12 22.69 -1.66 -5.84
N GLN A 13 23.75 -1.45 -6.61
CA GLN A 13 23.66 -0.98 -7.97
C GLN A 13 22.82 -1.96 -8.83
N GLY A 14 21.90 -1.43 -9.61
CA GLY A 14 21.00 -2.22 -10.45
C GLY A 14 19.61 -2.45 -9.86
N THR A 15 19.46 -2.37 -8.54
CA THR A 15 18.14 -2.60 -7.90
C THR A 15 17.20 -1.43 -8.09
N LYS A 16 17.73 -0.23 -8.33
CA LYS A 16 16.92 0.97 -8.54
C LYS A 16 15.94 0.80 -9.70
N THR A 17 16.38 0.19 -10.79
CA THR A 17 15.53 -0.05 -11.97
C THR A 17 14.43 -1.05 -11.63
N GLU A 18 14.74 -2.11 -10.90
CA GLU A 18 13.74 -3.10 -10.49
C GLU A 18 12.65 -2.48 -9.61
N TYR A 19 13.04 -1.62 -8.68
CA TYR A 19 12.08 -0.94 -7.81
C TYR A 19 11.24 0.08 -8.57
N THR A 20 11.83 0.78 -9.53
CA THR A 20 11.07 1.68 -10.39
C THR A 20 10.02 0.91 -11.19
N SER A 21 10.38 -0.22 -11.75
CA SER A 21 9.45 -1.06 -12.48
C SER A 21 8.35 -1.60 -11.57
N PHE A 22 8.70 -1.98 -10.36
CA PHE A 22 7.73 -2.48 -9.39
C PHE A 22 6.75 -1.38 -8.96
N ARG A 23 7.25 -0.18 -8.71
CA ARG A 23 6.39 0.97 -8.38
C ARG A 23 5.42 1.27 -9.52
N ASN A 24 5.90 1.23 -10.76
CA ASN A 24 5.04 1.45 -11.93
C ASN A 24 3.98 0.36 -12.03
N PHE A 25 4.33 -0.88 -11.74
CA PHE A 25 3.37 -1.96 -11.70
C PHE A 25 2.29 -1.70 -10.64
N LEU A 26 2.68 -1.26 -9.44
CA LEU A 26 1.73 -0.96 -8.38
C LEU A 26 0.74 0.13 -8.80
N ILE A 27 1.23 1.19 -9.42
CA ILE A 27 0.36 2.27 -9.90
C ILE A 27 -0.63 1.75 -10.95
N LYS A 28 -0.16 0.96 -11.89
CA LYS A 28 -1.02 0.37 -12.93
C LYS A 28 -2.05 -0.58 -12.35
N ASP A 29 -1.71 -1.27 -11.26
CA ASP A 29 -2.60 -2.20 -10.60
C ASP A 29 -3.56 -1.50 -9.63
N GLY A 30 -3.53 -0.17 -9.58
CA GLY A 30 -4.49 0.62 -8.80
C GLY A 30 -4.01 1.03 -7.41
N TYR A 31 -2.75 0.82 -7.10
CA TYR A 31 -2.18 1.30 -5.84
C TYR A 31 -1.86 2.78 -5.95
N LYS A 32 -1.88 3.47 -4.83
CA LYS A 32 -1.44 4.86 -4.73
C LYS A 32 -0.38 4.98 -3.65
N MET A 33 0.55 5.89 -3.86
CA MET A 33 1.53 6.19 -2.83
C MET A 33 0.83 6.85 -1.64
N TYR A 34 0.91 6.19 -0.49
CA TYR A 34 0.33 6.71 0.74
C TYR A 34 1.33 7.64 1.45
N ILE A 35 2.54 7.14 1.63
CA ILE A 35 3.71 7.90 2.05
C ILE A 35 4.89 7.36 1.25
N PRO A 36 6.04 8.03 1.22
CA PRO A 36 7.18 7.50 0.49
C PRO A 36 7.49 6.05 0.87
N GLU A 37 7.64 5.21 -0.14
CA GLU A 37 7.91 3.77 -0.02
C GLU A 37 6.77 2.96 0.61
N VAL A 38 5.57 3.54 0.72
CA VAL A 38 4.38 2.80 1.16
C VAL A 38 3.24 3.06 0.17
N TYR A 39 2.75 1.99 -0.44
CA TYR A 39 1.66 2.06 -1.41
C TYR A 39 0.42 1.38 -0.86
N MET A 40 -0.73 1.90 -1.21
CA MET A 40 -1.99 1.43 -0.68
C MET A 40 -3.02 1.23 -1.78
N ARG A 41 -3.79 0.17 -1.65
CA ARG A 41 -4.93 -0.11 -2.51
C ARG A 41 -6.14 -0.48 -1.66
N VAL A 42 -7.29 0.05 -2.03
CA VAL A 42 -8.57 -0.32 -1.42
C VAL A 42 -9.16 -1.48 -2.20
N CYS A 43 -9.54 -2.54 -1.49
CA CYS A 43 -10.19 -3.71 -2.08
C CYS A 43 -11.57 -3.89 -1.44
N THR A 44 -12.53 -4.34 -2.25
CA THR A 44 -13.91 -4.48 -1.77
C THR A 44 -14.10 -5.69 -0.87
N ASN A 45 -13.31 -6.74 -1.06
CA ASN A 45 -13.45 -7.95 -0.28
C ASN A 45 -12.11 -8.71 -0.19
N ARG A 46 -12.11 -9.78 0.61
CA ARG A 46 -10.92 -10.59 0.84
C ARG A 46 -10.43 -11.30 -0.41
N LYS A 47 -11.34 -11.79 -1.25
CA LYS A 47 -10.95 -12.46 -2.50
C LYS A 47 -10.20 -11.53 -3.43
N GLY A 48 -10.64 -10.29 -3.55
CA GLY A 48 -9.94 -9.28 -4.33
C GLY A 48 -8.54 -9.02 -3.79
N ALA A 49 -8.39 -8.92 -2.47
CA ALA A 49 -7.11 -8.73 -1.83
C ALA A 49 -6.15 -9.88 -2.12
N GLU A 50 -6.63 -11.12 -2.04
CA GLU A 50 -5.79 -12.29 -2.31
C GLU A 50 -5.35 -12.37 -3.78
N LYS A 51 -6.23 -11.98 -4.70
CA LYS A 51 -5.90 -11.93 -6.12
C LYS A 51 -4.75 -10.95 -6.38
N HIS A 52 -4.83 -9.77 -5.81
CA HIS A 52 -3.77 -8.77 -5.96
C HIS A 52 -2.47 -9.23 -5.32
N PHE A 53 -2.56 -9.87 -4.16
CA PHE A 53 -1.39 -10.41 -3.49
C PHE A 53 -0.65 -11.42 -4.37
N ARG A 54 -1.39 -12.34 -5.02
CA ARG A 54 -0.79 -13.34 -5.92
C ARG A 54 -0.09 -12.69 -7.11
N ARG A 55 -0.69 -11.65 -7.67
CA ARG A 55 -0.09 -10.93 -8.81
C ARG A 55 1.21 -10.24 -8.43
N LEU A 56 1.31 -9.71 -7.22
CA LEU A 56 2.51 -9.02 -6.76
C LEU A 56 3.73 -9.92 -6.79
N LYS A 57 3.57 -11.21 -6.45
CA LYS A 57 4.69 -12.14 -6.37
C LYS A 57 5.47 -12.27 -7.67
N ASP A 58 4.81 -12.05 -8.80
CA ASP A 58 5.43 -12.21 -10.12
C ASP A 58 6.26 -10.99 -10.52
N PHE A 59 6.14 -9.87 -9.78
CA PHE A 59 6.74 -8.60 -10.17
C PHE A 59 7.69 -8.04 -9.12
N VAL A 60 7.90 -8.74 -8.01
CA VAL A 60 8.74 -8.22 -6.94
C VAL A 60 10.22 -8.21 -7.34
N PRO A 61 10.98 -7.20 -6.90
CA PRO A 61 12.42 -7.18 -7.09
C PRO A 61 13.09 -8.34 -6.38
N LYS A 62 14.31 -8.66 -6.81
CA LYS A 62 15.06 -9.79 -6.25
C LYS A 62 15.78 -9.45 -4.95
N THR A 63 15.99 -8.17 -4.67
CA THR A 63 16.74 -7.72 -3.50
C THR A 63 15.95 -6.69 -2.72
N GLY A 64 16.42 -6.37 -1.52
CA GLY A 64 15.70 -5.48 -0.63
C GLY A 64 14.64 -6.22 0.15
N ALA A 65 13.66 -5.49 0.65
CA ALA A 65 12.57 -6.09 1.40
C ALA A 65 11.24 -5.46 0.98
N ILE A 66 10.22 -6.30 0.82
CA ILE A 66 8.87 -5.87 0.52
C ILE A 66 7.94 -6.62 1.47
N SER A 67 7.12 -5.87 2.19
CA SER A 67 6.17 -6.43 3.13
C SER A 67 4.77 -5.98 2.78
N ILE A 68 3.80 -6.83 3.06
CA ILE A 68 2.39 -6.56 2.80
C ILE A 68 1.63 -6.61 4.11
N LEU A 69 0.78 -5.62 4.32
CA LEU A 69 -0.13 -5.58 5.45
C LEU A 69 -1.56 -5.43 4.93
N LYS A 70 -2.42 -6.34 5.35
CA LYS A 70 -3.85 -6.26 5.02
C LYS A 70 -4.60 -5.71 6.21
N LEU A 71 -5.45 -4.72 5.97
CA LEU A 71 -6.21 -4.05 7.01
C LEU A 71 -7.69 -4.01 6.65
N THR A 72 -8.55 -4.17 7.65
CA THR A 72 -9.95 -3.80 7.49
C THR A 72 -10.07 -2.28 7.51
N GLU A 73 -11.19 -1.75 7.04
CA GLU A 73 -11.43 -0.30 7.12
C GLU A 73 -11.44 0.18 8.56
N LYS A 74 -12.02 -0.61 9.45
CA LYS A 74 -12.05 -0.25 10.87
C LYS A 74 -10.65 -0.17 11.47
N GLN A 75 -9.78 -1.10 11.13
CA GLN A 75 -8.39 -1.07 11.59
C GLN A 75 -7.65 0.15 11.06
N PHE A 76 -7.86 0.47 9.79
CA PHE A 76 -7.24 1.65 9.20
C PHE A 76 -7.74 2.94 9.86
N GLU A 77 -9.03 3.03 10.14
CA GLU A 77 -9.62 4.20 10.81
C GLU A 77 -9.13 4.37 12.24
N ASN A 78 -8.70 3.29 12.88
CA ASN A 78 -8.17 3.34 14.23
C ASN A 78 -6.71 3.78 14.30
N MET A 79 -6.09 4.08 13.16
CA MET A 79 -4.74 4.60 13.15
C MET A 79 -4.70 5.95 13.87
N ILE A 80 -3.78 6.10 14.80
CA ILE A 80 -3.66 7.29 15.62
C ILE A 80 -2.42 8.07 15.21
N PRO A 81 -2.56 9.26 14.62
CA PRO A 81 -1.40 10.10 14.34
C PRO A 81 -0.89 10.73 15.63
N ILE A 82 0.39 10.67 15.83
CA ILE A 82 1.03 11.35 16.97
C ILE A 82 1.42 12.77 16.56
N ILE A 83 1.83 12.93 15.32
CA ILE A 83 2.12 14.24 14.72
C ILE A 83 1.48 14.26 13.34
N GLY A 84 0.86 15.36 12.99
CA GLY A 84 0.25 15.55 11.68
C GLY A 84 -1.12 14.92 11.54
N GLU A 85 -1.63 14.94 10.31
CA GLU A 85 -2.93 14.38 9.98
C GLU A 85 -2.74 13.15 9.10
N ILE A 86 -3.67 12.21 9.20
CA ILE A 86 -3.72 11.04 8.34
C ILE A 86 -4.83 11.24 7.33
N ASP A 87 -4.50 11.11 6.04
CA ASP A 87 -5.51 11.16 4.99
C ASP A 87 -6.30 9.86 4.98
N LYS A 88 -7.57 9.95 5.32
CA LYS A 88 -8.51 8.82 5.34
C LYS A 88 -9.66 9.02 4.36
N HIS A 89 -9.48 9.85 3.35
CA HIS A 89 -10.57 10.18 2.43
C HIS A 89 -10.93 9.05 1.47
N GLU A 90 -10.00 8.20 1.14
CA GLU A 90 -10.25 7.08 0.25
C GLU A 90 -10.89 5.93 1.01
N LYS A 91 -12.19 5.97 1.15
CA LYS A 91 -12.95 4.92 1.82
C LYS A 91 -13.82 4.17 0.83
N ILE A 92 -14.01 2.89 1.11
CA ILE A 92 -14.92 2.06 0.34
C ILE A 92 -16.35 2.57 0.51
N VAL A 93 -16.70 2.92 1.73
CA VAL A 93 -17.99 3.51 2.06
C VAL A 93 -17.79 5.01 2.13
N GLY A 94 -18.54 5.77 1.35
CA GLY A 94 -18.34 7.21 1.21
C GLY A 94 -18.70 8.04 2.43
N ASN A 95 -18.24 7.70 3.59
CA ASN A 95 -18.44 8.48 4.80
C ASN A 95 -17.29 9.43 5.01
N ASN A 96 -17.61 10.70 5.10
CA ASN A 96 -16.63 11.71 5.44
C ASN A 96 -16.46 11.77 6.94
N VAL A 97 -15.54 10.98 7.44
CA VAL A 97 -15.20 11.06 8.85
C VAL A 97 -13.86 11.77 8.96
N HIS A 98 -13.88 12.92 9.59
CA HIS A 98 -12.65 13.63 9.89
C HIS A 98 -12.27 13.30 11.32
N ILE A 99 -11.18 12.60 11.46
CA ILE A 99 -10.65 12.34 12.79
C ILE A 99 -9.47 13.25 12.98
N MET A 100 -9.64 14.19 13.85
CA MET A 100 -8.59 15.11 14.26
C MET A 100 -8.15 14.71 15.64
N ILE A 101 -6.89 14.59 15.82
CA ILE A 101 -6.35 14.25 17.12
C ILE A 101 -5.44 15.35 17.59
#